data_be3137cc7f8fdb0c80d1bdb721a75cbf
#
_entry.id   be3137cc7f8fdb0c80d1bdb721a75cbf
#
_cell.length_a   1.000
_cell.length_b   1.000
_cell.length_c   1.000
_cell.angle_alpha   90.00
_cell.angle_beta   90.00
_cell.angle_gamma   90.00
#
_symmetry.space_group_name_H-M   'P 1'
#
loop_
_entity.id
_entity.type
_entity.pdbx_description
1 polymer ?
#
loop_
_entity_poly.entity_id
_entity_poly.type
_entity_poly.pdbx_seq_one_letter_code
_entity_poly.pdbx_strand_id
1 'polypeptide(L)'
;MLKWRRKKDPNAAEEAKRYAKPIASREFIIQTLKEVGQPMVHKDLAVKLKLTSAYNLEALRRRLRAMVRDGQLLCNKQGQYEVFHLGSGKIIDQVIAKNHLPHHWPDAIWQQVKALNYDVSMQEGREDIRHLPLVTIDGEDARDFDDAVYCRPRAQGGWTLFVAIADVSYYVPLESPLDHEALRRGTSVYFPGKVVPMLPEALSNELCSLKPHVDRYCMVAELNFTAKGEREGVRFYPAIMHSKARLTYEKVAHALENPNQADDVIKPVLQPVQDLYALYQQLAKQRFKRGALEIDSFEVMIDLDDQGEVQGIKRRDRNEAHKLIEECMLATNQAVAQFIQQQGADTLFRIHEVPAQERINNLRQYFSQSGIQMGGGDAPTGKDFTNALEQAKGREDAALLQMAVLRTMNQAVYTPDNSGHFGLAYEEYVQFTSPIRRYPDLIAHRVLRSLINKQDPSGHRYQHETLVPLGEVTSMTERRAEDASREAEQMLKCVYMYDKKGECFDGVISTVLGFGFFVTINDLFVDGLVHVTALGDDYYQYDEVRHQLVGERTRRVFKQGNAITIQVAGVNIDQGKLDFALVDNAFER
;
A
#
# COMPACT_ATOMS: atom_id res chain seq x y z
N MET A 1 -9.85 1.82 45.15
CA MET A 1 -8.51 1.37 45.62
C MET A 1 -8.25 -0.04 45.10
N LEU A 2 -7.63 -0.18 43.91
CA LEU A 2 -7.24 -1.47 43.34
C LEU A 2 -6.01 -1.98 44.12
N LYS A 3 -6.13 -3.18 44.73
CA LYS A 3 -5.03 -3.85 45.44
C LYS A 3 -3.92 -4.20 44.45
N TRP A 4 -2.79 -3.46 44.50
CA TRP A 4 -1.55 -3.79 43.79
C TRP A 4 -1.05 -5.16 44.25
N ARG A 5 -1.20 -6.21 43.42
CA ARG A 5 -0.51 -7.50 43.61
C ARG A 5 0.99 -7.27 43.39
N ARG A 6 1.82 -7.72 44.37
CA ARG A 6 3.29 -7.63 44.35
C ARG A 6 3.84 -8.42 43.15
N LYS A 7 4.15 -7.74 42.04
CA LYS A 7 4.93 -8.36 40.99
C LYS A 7 6.41 -8.41 41.40
N LYS A 8 7.08 -9.55 41.15
CA LYS A 8 8.53 -9.72 41.32
C LYS A 8 9.19 -9.47 40.00
N ASP A 9 10.40 -8.91 39.99
CA ASP A 9 11.23 -8.78 38.81
C ASP A 9 11.46 -10.18 38.20
N PRO A 10 11.01 -10.44 36.97
CA PRO A 10 11.13 -11.77 36.31
C PRO A 10 12.60 -12.16 36.09
N ASN A 11 13.50 -11.19 35.90
CA ASN A 11 14.90 -11.41 35.58
C ASN A 11 15.83 -11.24 36.81
N ALA A 12 15.28 -11.16 38.03
CA ALA A 12 16.06 -10.96 39.25
C ALA A 12 17.17 -12.01 39.44
N ALA A 13 16.93 -13.26 39.06
CA ALA A 13 17.90 -14.36 39.19
C ALA A 13 19.09 -14.19 38.24
N GLU A 14 18.86 -13.65 37.04
CA GLU A 14 19.92 -13.37 36.05
C GLU A 14 20.73 -12.14 36.44
N GLU A 15 20.08 -11.10 36.92
CA GLU A 15 20.75 -9.90 37.46
C GLU A 15 21.66 -10.25 38.66
N ALA A 16 21.22 -11.19 39.52
CA ALA A 16 22.04 -11.68 40.64
C ALA A 16 23.27 -12.48 40.21
N LYS A 17 23.25 -13.11 39.02
CA LYS A 17 24.43 -13.77 38.46
C LYS A 17 25.44 -12.76 37.86
N ARG A 18 24.96 -11.65 37.34
CA ARG A 18 25.78 -10.63 36.65
C ARG A 18 26.39 -9.59 37.61
N TYR A 19 25.73 -9.28 38.71
CA TYR A 19 26.13 -8.19 39.59
C TYR A 19 26.12 -8.62 41.06
N ALA A 20 27.16 -8.26 41.80
CA ALA A 20 27.28 -8.57 43.24
C ALA A 20 26.17 -7.89 44.09
N LYS A 21 25.65 -6.77 43.63
CA LYS A 21 24.52 -6.06 44.23
C LYS A 21 23.51 -5.67 43.16
N PRO A 22 22.65 -6.61 42.72
CA PRO A 22 21.71 -6.38 41.66
C PRO A 22 20.64 -5.36 42.03
N ILE A 23 20.19 -4.57 41.07
CA ILE A 23 19.00 -3.73 41.12
C ILE A 23 17.96 -4.27 40.12
N ALA A 24 16.79 -3.62 40.06
CA ALA A 24 15.74 -3.97 39.10
C ALA A 24 16.29 -4.13 37.66
N SER A 25 15.92 -5.20 36.97
CA SER A 25 16.30 -5.44 35.58
C SER A 25 15.80 -4.32 34.67
N ARG A 26 16.38 -4.20 33.47
CA ARG A 26 15.92 -3.21 32.45
C ARG A 26 14.47 -3.47 32.07
N GLU A 27 14.10 -4.71 31.87
CA GLU A 27 12.76 -5.18 31.53
C GLU A 27 11.75 -4.83 32.62
N PHE A 28 12.12 -5.01 33.88
CA PHE A 28 11.25 -4.67 35.01
C PHE A 28 11.09 -3.14 35.19
N ILE A 29 12.12 -2.36 34.86
CA ILE A 29 12.04 -0.89 34.82
C ILE A 29 11.06 -0.45 33.71
N ILE A 30 11.19 -1.01 32.50
CA ILE A 30 10.30 -0.75 31.38
C ILE A 30 8.86 -1.12 31.74
N GLN A 31 8.64 -2.33 32.26
CA GLN A 31 7.32 -2.78 32.66
C GLN A 31 6.69 -1.85 33.72
N THR A 32 7.48 -1.40 34.70
CA THR A 32 7.00 -0.49 35.74
C THR A 32 6.58 0.86 35.18
N LEU A 33 7.36 1.42 34.22
CA LEU A 33 7.03 2.68 33.56
C LEU A 33 5.80 2.54 32.67
N LYS A 34 5.67 1.43 31.91
CA LYS A 34 4.47 1.11 31.12
C LYS A 34 3.20 1.05 31.98
N GLU A 35 3.27 0.37 33.13
CA GLU A 35 2.14 0.25 34.05
C GLU A 35 1.73 1.58 34.72
N VAL A 36 2.67 2.52 34.88
CA VAL A 36 2.39 3.86 35.39
C VAL A 36 1.75 4.76 34.32
N GLY A 37 2.12 4.58 33.06
CA GLY A 37 1.56 5.29 31.92
C GLY A 37 1.85 6.80 31.85
N GLN A 38 2.82 7.29 32.64
CA GLN A 38 3.25 8.70 32.64
C GLN A 38 4.74 8.84 32.99
N PRO A 39 5.43 9.90 32.50
CA PRO A 39 6.84 10.12 32.77
C PRO A 39 7.14 10.24 34.27
N MET A 40 8.22 9.62 34.72
CA MET A 40 8.60 9.60 36.16
C MET A 40 10.02 10.12 36.39
N VAL A 41 10.25 10.90 37.43
CA VAL A 41 11.61 11.22 37.90
C VAL A 41 12.25 10.00 38.55
N HIS A 42 13.59 9.89 38.46
CA HIS A 42 14.32 8.72 38.99
C HIS A 42 14.01 8.39 40.46
N LYS A 43 13.69 9.40 41.30
CA LYS A 43 13.36 9.22 42.71
C LYS A 43 12.02 8.50 42.90
N ASP A 44 10.99 8.90 42.13
CA ASP A 44 9.66 8.30 42.23
C ASP A 44 9.66 6.88 41.63
N LEU A 45 10.42 6.67 40.59
CA LEU A 45 10.65 5.35 40.00
C LEU A 45 11.37 4.42 40.99
N ALA A 46 12.38 4.93 41.71
CA ALA A 46 13.07 4.17 42.78
C ALA A 46 12.11 3.73 43.88
N VAL A 47 11.18 4.59 44.29
CA VAL A 47 10.13 4.24 45.29
C VAL A 47 9.25 3.10 44.76
N LYS A 48 8.81 3.17 43.49
CA LYS A 48 8.02 2.11 42.83
C LYS A 48 8.78 0.78 42.78
N LEU A 49 10.06 0.83 42.44
CA LEU A 49 10.96 -0.32 42.34
C LEU A 49 11.50 -0.78 43.75
N LYS A 50 11.12 -0.10 44.82
CA LYS A 50 11.58 -0.36 46.21
C LYS A 50 13.11 -0.29 46.40
N LEU A 51 13.75 0.60 45.70
CA LEU A 51 15.18 0.86 45.76
C LEU A 51 15.43 2.04 46.72
N THR A 52 15.68 1.76 48.00
CA THR A 52 15.72 2.80 49.08
C THR A 52 17.12 3.21 49.50
N SER A 53 18.15 2.40 49.22
CA SER A 53 19.52 2.73 49.62
C SER A 53 20.18 3.74 48.70
N ALA A 54 21.08 4.58 49.21
CA ALA A 54 21.82 5.54 48.38
C ALA A 54 22.61 4.85 47.24
N TYR A 55 23.12 3.65 47.47
CA TYR A 55 23.78 2.83 46.48
C TYR A 55 22.80 2.44 45.35
N ASN A 56 21.63 1.94 45.69
CA ASN A 56 20.62 1.52 44.72
C ASN A 56 20.09 2.69 43.88
N LEU A 57 19.95 3.87 44.48
CA LEU A 57 19.54 5.09 43.77
C LEU A 57 20.56 5.51 42.71
N GLU A 58 21.85 5.49 43.06
CA GLU A 58 22.90 5.82 42.09
C GLU A 58 23.05 4.73 41.03
N ALA A 59 22.93 3.46 41.39
CA ALA A 59 22.93 2.36 40.41
C ALA A 59 21.76 2.46 39.44
N LEU A 60 20.53 2.80 39.92
CA LEU A 60 19.38 3.06 39.10
C LEU A 60 19.63 4.24 38.15
N ARG A 61 20.19 5.34 38.66
CA ARG A 61 20.49 6.52 37.84
C ARG A 61 21.46 6.21 36.71
N ARG A 62 22.49 5.41 36.96
CA ARG A 62 23.41 4.93 35.90
C ARG A 62 22.72 4.03 34.90
N ARG A 63 21.87 3.11 35.37
CA ARG A 63 21.08 2.20 34.49
C ARG A 63 20.12 2.98 33.63
N LEU A 64 19.37 3.95 34.18
CA LEU A 64 18.46 4.81 33.40
C LEU A 64 19.19 5.63 32.33
N ARG A 65 20.39 6.19 32.65
CA ARG A 65 21.20 6.88 31.63
C ARG A 65 21.68 5.94 30.53
N ALA A 66 22.06 4.72 30.89
CA ALA A 66 22.43 3.71 29.89
C ALA A 66 21.23 3.33 29.04
N MET A 67 20.04 3.16 29.65
CA MET A 67 18.81 2.85 28.91
C MET A 67 18.38 3.99 27.97
N VAL A 68 18.60 5.27 28.34
CA VAL A 68 18.39 6.42 27.45
C VAL A 68 19.39 6.41 26.29
N ARG A 69 20.69 6.20 26.59
CA ARG A 69 21.73 6.09 25.54
C ARG A 69 21.45 4.93 24.58
N ASP A 70 20.95 3.81 25.11
CA ASP A 70 20.65 2.60 24.36
C ASP A 70 19.25 2.66 23.70
N GLY A 71 18.52 3.82 23.78
CA GLY A 71 17.24 4.08 23.15
C GLY A 71 16.04 3.38 23.77
N GLN A 72 16.16 2.82 24.99
CA GLN A 72 15.06 2.14 25.69
C GLN A 72 14.15 3.10 26.47
N LEU A 73 14.65 4.26 26.85
CA LEU A 73 13.93 5.29 27.59
C LEU A 73 14.18 6.67 26.97
N LEU A 74 13.21 7.56 27.12
CA LEU A 74 13.39 9.00 26.93
C LEU A 74 13.60 9.68 28.27
N CYS A 75 14.38 10.78 28.28
CA CYS A 75 14.50 11.67 29.42
C CYS A 75 14.15 13.09 28.95
N ASN A 76 13.04 13.64 29.44
CA ASN A 76 12.61 14.98 29.07
C ASN A 76 13.45 16.07 29.77
N LYS A 77 13.22 17.34 29.42
CA LYS A 77 13.93 18.50 29.99
C LYS A 77 13.75 18.66 31.51
N GLN A 78 12.72 18.04 32.09
CA GLN A 78 12.43 18.04 33.51
C GLN A 78 13.08 16.86 34.26
N GLY A 79 13.88 16.02 33.55
CA GLY A 79 14.57 14.87 34.14
C GLY A 79 13.63 13.70 34.46
N GLN A 80 12.50 13.62 33.79
CA GLN A 80 11.55 12.51 33.91
C GLN A 80 11.85 11.48 32.81
N TYR A 81 11.78 10.21 33.19
CA TYR A 81 11.98 9.06 32.32
C TYR A 81 10.64 8.48 31.93
N GLU A 82 10.50 8.18 30.67
CA GLU A 82 9.38 7.44 30.08
C GLU A 82 9.91 6.33 29.19
N VAL A 83 9.14 5.29 29.01
CA VAL A 83 9.50 4.25 28.02
C VAL A 83 9.49 4.90 26.65
N PHE A 84 10.52 4.61 25.88
CA PHE A 84 10.54 5.01 24.49
C PHE A 84 9.48 4.21 23.73
N HIS A 85 8.23 4.67 23.84
CA HIS A 85 7.13 4.20 23.03
C HIS A 85 7.04 5.12 21.81
N LEU A 86 7.60 4.69 20.74
CA LEU A 86 7.16 5.12 19.43
C LEU A 86 5.94 4.28 19.04
N GLY A 87 4.81 4.53 19.69
CA GLY A 87 3.54 4.03 19.18
C GLY A 87 3.40 4.45 17.71
N SER A 88 2.78 3.63 16.87
CA SER A 88 2.63 3.86 15.42
C SER A 88 2.15 5.27 15.11
N GLY A 89 1.28 5.85 15.93
CA GLY A 89 0.79 7.22 15.78
C GLY A 89 1.90 8.27 15.77
N LYS A 90 2.86 8.20 16.67
CA LYS A 90 3.99 9.16 16.71
C LYS A 90 4.91 9.02 15.50
N ILE A 91 5.18 7.79 15.06
CA ILE A 91 5.97 7.51 13.85
C ILE A 91 5.28 8.09 12.64
N ILE A 92 3.99 7.81 12.49
CA ILE A 92 3.21 8.33 11.36
C ILE A 92 3.17 9.85 11.38
N ASP A 93 3.00 10.50 12.55
CA ASP A 93 3.03 11.96 12.66
C ASP A 93 4.40 12.55 12.27
N GLN A 94 5.51 11.88 12.62
CA GLN A 94 6.85 12.27 12.19
C GLN A 94 7.00 12.17 10.67
N VAL A 95 6.53 11.07 10.06
CA VAL A 95 6.57 10.86 8.61
C VAL A 95 5.70 11.90 7.89
N ILE A 96 4.50 12.18 8.39
CA ILE A 96 3.60 13.23 7.86
C ILE A 96 4.31 14.58 7.85
N ALA A 97 4.94 14.96 8.97
CA ALA A 97 5.66 16.23 9.10
C ALA A 97 6.89 16.30 8.18
N LYS A 98 7.70 15.23 8.14
CA LYS A 98 8.91 15.13 7.31
C LYS A 98 8.60 15.23 5.82
N ASN A 99 7.54 14.56 5.36
CA ASN A 99 7.12 14.56 3.97
C ASN A 99 6.19 15.75 3.61
N HIS A 100 6.01 16.70 4.54
CA HIS A 100 5.15 17.87 4.34
C HIS A 100 3.74 17.54 3.85
N LEU A 101 3.16 16.44 4.35
CA LEU A 101 1.81 16.03 3.96
C LEU A 101 0.77 16.97 4.60
N PRO A 102 -0.18 17.52 3.80
CA PRO A 102 -1.27 18.31 4.33
C PRO A 102 -2.19 17.47 5.21
N HIS A 103 -2.24 17.72 6.53
CA HIS A 103 -3.03 16.91 7.48
C HIS A 103 -4.02 17.73 8.31
N HIS A 104 -3.99 19.06 8.18
CA HIS A 104 -4.98 19.97 8.77
C HIS A 104 -5.89 20.53 7.68
N TRP A 105 -7.16 20.76 8.04
CA TRP A 105 -8.14 21.36 7.15
C TRP A 105 -8.29 22.84 7.47
N PRO A 106 -8.12 23.75 6.46
CA PRO A 106 -8.43 25.16 6.62
C PRO A 106 -9.90 25.41 6.98
N ASP A 107 -10.19 26.51 7.70
CA ASP A 107 -11.57 26.85 8.12
C ASP A 107 -12.53 27.00 6.94
N ALA A 108 -12.06 27.49 5.79
CA ALA A 108 -12.86 27.62 4.57
C ALA A 108 -13.43 26.28 4.09
N ILE A 109 -12.68 25.18 4.30
CA ILE A 109 -13.16 23.83 3.99
C ILE A 109 -14.36 23.45 4.85
N TRP A 110 -14.26 23.68 6.17
CA TRP A 110 -15.37 23.39 7.09
C TRP A 110 -16.62 24.22 6.82
N GLN A 111 -16.44 25.48 6.37
CA GLN A 111 -17.57 26.33 5.96
C GLN A 111 -18.25 25.75 4.72
N GLN A 112 -17.49 25.32 3.71
CA GLN A 112 -18.04 24.69 2.51
C GLN A 112 -18.72 23.36 2.84
N VAL A 113 -18.09 22.49 3.65
CA VAL A 113 -18.67 21.20 4.09
C VAL A 113 -20.02 21.38 4.78
N LYS A 114 -20.14 22.38 5.67
CA LYS A 114 -21.41 22.70 6.36
C LYS A 114 -22.51 23.18 5.43
N ALA A 115 -22.17 23.75 4.28
CA ALA A 115 -23.11 24.24 3.29
C ALA A 115 -23.56 23.15 2.30
N LEU A 116 -22.98 21.96 2.33
CA LEU A 116 -23.35 20.86 1.44
C LEU A 116 -24.76 20.34 1.78
N ASN A 117 -25.48 19.99 0.73
CA ASN A 117 -26.77 19.30 0.89
C ASN A 117 -26.51 17.80 1.10
N TYR A 118 -26.99 17.26 2.20
CA TYR A 118 -26.88 15.85 2.55
C TYR A 118 -28.04 14.99 2.03
N ASP A 119 -29.12 15.62 1.53
CA ASP A 119 -30.28 14.92 0.97
C ASP A 119 -29.99 14.51 -0.48
N VAL A 120 -30.08 13.23 -0.75
CA VAL A 120 -29.96 12.66 -2.09
C VAL A 120 -31.36 12.49 -2.67
N SER A 121 -31.72 13.30 -3.65
CA SER A 121 -33.03 13.29 -4.31
C SER A 121 -32.89 13.19 -5.82
N MET A 122 -33.96 12.73 -6.50
CA MET A 122 -33.99 12.72 -7.96
C MET A 122 -33.77 14.13 -8.52
N GLN A 123 -32.85 14.24 -9.44
CA GLN A 123 -32.52 15.47 -10.15
C GLN A 123 -32.67 15.24 -11.65
N GLU A 124 -33.03 16.29 -12.37
CA GLU A 124 -33.08 16.25 -13.83
C GLU A 124 -31.73 15.82 -14.43
N GLY A 125 -31.79 14.91 -15.39
CA GLY A 125 -30.59 14.36 -16.05
C GLY A 125 -29.91 13.20 -15.31
N ARG A 126 -30.40 12.74 -14.15
CA ARG A 126 -29.96 11.53 -13.46
C ARG A 126 -30.92 10.36 -13.69
N GLU A 127 -30.34 9.17 -13.91
CA GLU A 127 -31.13 7.94 -14.00
C GLU A 127 -31.31 7.28 -12.62
N ASP A 128 -32.49 6.68 -12.39
CA ASP A 128 -32.77 5.92 -11.19
C ASP A 128 -32.37 4.44 -11.38
N ILE A 129 -31.24 4.05 -10.80
CA ILE A 129 -30.74 2.68 -10.84
C ILE A 129 -30.78 2.00 -9.46
N ARG A 130 -31.55 2.52 -8.50
CA ARG A 130 -31.70 1.96 -7.15
C ARG A 130 -32.24 0.54 -7.13
N HIS A 131 -32.92 0.14 -8.20
CA HIS A 131 -33.45 -1.22 -8.39
C HIS A 131 -32.36 -2.25 -8.74
N LEU A 132 -31.19 -1.83 -9.25
CA LEU A 132 -30.10 -2.73 -9.61
C LEU A 132 -29.42 -3.28 -8.34
N PRO A 133 -29.03 -4.56 -8.32
CA PRO A 133 -28.36 -5.18 -7.17
C PRO A 133 -26.87 -4.88 -7.15
N LEU A 134 -26.51 -3.58 -7.16
CA LEU A 134 -25.14 -3.09 -7.02
C LEU A 134 -24.61 -3.40 -5.62
N VAL A 135 -23.36 -3.82 -5.54
CA VAL A 135 -22.63 -4.11 -4.31
C VAL A 135 -21.27 -3.44 -4.31
N THR A 136 -20.75 -3.07 -3.13
CA THR A 136 -19.35 -2.68 -2.96
C THR A 136 -18.54 -3.88 -2.47
N ILE A 137 -17.29 -4.03 -2.94
CA ILE A 137 -16.37 -5.12 -2.57
C ILE A 137 -15.00 -4.53 -2.28
N ASP A 138 -14.64 -4.44 -0.99
CA ASP A 138 -13.44 -3.75 -0.51
C ASP A 138 -12.78 -4.49 0.65
N GLY A 139 -11.69 -3.95 1.17
CA GLY A 139 -11.08 -4.41 2.42
C GLY A 139 -11.99 -4.19 3.64
N GLU A 140 -11.78 -4.95 4.71
CA GLU A 140 -12.64 -4.91 5.90
C GLU A 140 -12.64 -3.53 6.57
N ASP A 141 -11.51 -2.84 6.55
CA ASP A 141 -11.33 -1.53 7.20
C ASP A 141 -11.73 -0.34 6.32
N ALA A 142 -12.10 -0.57 5.05
CA ALA A 142 -12.49 0.48 4.10
C ALA A 142 -13.77 1.19 4.55
N ARG A 143 -13.80 2.53 4.37
CA ARG A 143 -14.94 3.41 4.68
C ARG A 143 -15.31 4.32 3.50
N ASP A 144 -14.40 4.52 2.59
CA ASP A 144 -14.46 5.38 1.41
C ASP A 144 -14.70 4.54 0.15
N PHE A 145 -15.94 4.05 0.00
CA PHE A 145 -16.32 3.18 -1.13
C PHE A 145 -16.48 4.02 -2.40
N ASP A 146 -15.45 3.98 -3.24
CA ASP A 146 -15.44 4.69 -4.53
C ASP A 146 -16.33 4.03 -5.58
N ASP A 147 -16.43 2.70 -5.58
CA ASP A 147 -17.09 1.92 -6.63
C ASP A 147 -18.10 0.90 -6.11
N ALA A 148 -19.13 0.68 -6.92
CA ALA A 148 -20.07 -0.42 -6.76
C ALA A 148 -20.30 -1.09 -8.10
N VAL A 149 -20.40 -2.41 -8.10
CA VAL A 149 -20.46 -3.22 -9.31
C VAL A 149 -21.67 -4.12 -9.35
N TYR A 150 -22.15 -4.35 -10.57
CA TYR A 150 -23.19 -5.33 -10.87
C TYR A 150 -22.99 -5.87 -12.29
N CYS A 151 -23.21 -7.15 -12.48
CA CYS A 151 -23.16 -7.78 -13.79
C CYS A 151 -24.42 -8.61 -14.04
N ARG A 152 -24.89 -8.62 -15.28
CA ARG A 152 -25.97 -9.50 -15.73
C ARG A 152 -25.65 -10.13 -17.09
N PRO A 153 -26.02 -11.40 -17.31
CA PRO A 153 -25.94 -12.01 -18.64
C PRO A 153 -26.89 -11.33 -19.63
N ARG A 154 -26.52 -11.31 -20.91
CA ARG A 154 -27.31 -10.77 -22.02
C ARG A 154 -28.00 -11.90 -22.77
N ALA A 155 -29.21 -11.63 -23.30
CA ALA A 155 -30.00 -12.61 -24.03
C ALA A 155 -29.26 -13.18 -25.28
N GLN A 156 -28.43 -12.36 -25.94
CA GLN A 156 -27.62 -12.76 -27.10
C GLN A 156 -26.27 -13.38 -26.72
N GLY A 157 -26.03 -13.64 -25.44
CA GLY A 157 -24.75 -14.08 -24.88
C GLY A 157 -23.85 -12.93 -24.46
N GLY A 158 -22.88 -13.21 -23.58
CA GLY A 158 -22.03 -12.21 -22.96
C GLY A 158 -22.69 -11.53 -21.77
N TRP A 159 -22.22 -10.32 -21.42
CA TRP A 159 -22.60 -9.65 -20.16
C TRP A 159 -22.81 -8.15 -20.37
N THR A 160 -23.65 -7.56 -19.53
CA THR A 160 -23.65 -6.13 -19.26
C THR A 160 -23.11 -5.90 -17.86
N LEU A 161 -21.98 -5.20 -17.76
CA LEU A 161 -21.35 -4.77 -16.51
C LEU A 161 -21.76 -3.33 -16.21
N PHE A 162 -22.23 -3.10 -15.00
CA PHE A 162 -22.50 -1.77 -14.43
C PHE A 162 -21.44 -1.47 -13.39
N VAL A 163 -20.71 -0.38 -13.61
CA VAL A 163 -19.76 0.16 -12.64
C VAL A 163 -20.23 1.55 -12.27
N ALA A 164 -20.67 1.70 -11.03
CA ALA A 164 -21.10 2.96 -10.47
C ALA A 164 -19.96 3.54 -9.62
N ILE A 165 -19.51 4.75 -9.96
CA ILE A 165 -18.43 5.44 -9.27
C ILE A 165 -18.99 6.64 -8.52
N ALA A 166 -18.52 6.88 -7.29
CA ALA A 166 -18.92 8.00 -6.44
C ALA A 166 -18.85 9.33 -7.19
N ASP A 167 -19.92 10.11 -7.15
CA ASP A 167 -20.02 11.36 -7.90
C ASP A 167 -19.40 12.55 -7.15
N VAL A 168 -18.08 12.48 -6.96
CA VAL A 168 -17.31 13.50 -6.23
C VAL A 168 -17.38 14.86 -6.92
N SER A 169 -17.38 14.89 -8.26
CA SER A 169 -17.41 16.15 -9.04
C SER A 169 -18.66 16.98 -8.78
N TYR A 170 -19.75 16.37 -8.35
CA TYR A 170 -20.96 17.06 -7.94
C TYR A 170 -20.79 17.85 -6.64
N TYR A 171 -20.04 17.29 -5.67
CA TYR A 171 -19.84 17.90 -4.35
C TYR A 171 -18.61 18.80 -4.26
N VAL A 172 -17.67 18.66 -5.20
CA VAL A 172 -16.43 19.43 -5.26
C VAL A 172 -16.39 20.28 -6.54
N PRO A 173 -17.07 21.46 -6.54
CA PRO A 173 -17.05 22.35 -7.69
C PRO A 173 -15.62 22.81 -8.00
N LEU A 174 -15.33 22.98 -9.29
CA LEU A 174 -14.05 23.51 -9.76
C LEU A 174 -13.78 24.88 -9.12
N GLU A 175 -12.50 25.17 -8.80
CA GLU A 175 -12.03 26.41 -8.18
C GLU A 175 -12.61 26.69 -6.77
N SER A 176 -13.33 25.75 -6.18
CA SER A 176 -13.81 25.87 -4.80
C SER A 176 -12.68 25.64 -3.79
N PRO A 177 -12.83 26.09 -2.52
CA PRO A 177 -11.87 25.76 -1.47
C PRO A 177 -11.58 24.26 -1.34
N LEU A 178 -12.62 23.40 -1.46
CA LEU A 178 -12.48 21.94 -1.47
C LEU A 178 -11.63 21.46 -2.65
N ASP A 179 -11.82 22.04 -3.83
CA ASP A 179 -11.06 21.69 -5.04
C ASP A 179 -9.58 22.04 -4.91
N HIS A 180 -9.28 23.25 -4.46
CA HIS A 180 -7.90 23.70 -4.23
C HIS A 180 -7.18 22.82 -3.19
N GLU A 181 -7.85 22.46 -2.11
CA GLU A 181 -7.27 21.58 -1.08
C GLU A 181 -7.10 20.15 -1.58
N ALA A 182 -8.07 19.62 -2.36
CA ALA A 182 -7.97 18.30 -2.97
C ALA A 182 -6.78 18.22 -3.95
N LEU A 183 -6.56 19.25 -4.77
CA LEU A 183 -5.39 19.35 -5.65
C LEU A 183 -4.08 19.44 -4.85
N ARG A 184 -4.03 20.25 -3.79
CA ARG A 184 -2.84 20.37 -2.92
C ARG A 184 -2.45 19.03 -2.30
N ARG A 185 -3.42 18.20 -1.93
CA ARG A 185 -3.23 16.83 -1.42
C ARG A 185 -2.90 15.87 -2.54
N GLY A 186 -3.58 15.99 -3.67
CA GLY A 186 -3.43 15.20 -4.89
C GLY A 186 -3.94 13.76 -4.77
N THR A 187 -3.68 13.12 -3.63
CA THR A 187 -4.14 11.77 -3.31
C THR A 187 -4.29 11.57 -1.80
N SER A 188 -5.12 10.62 -1.38
CA SER A 188 -5.15 10.12 -0.01
C SER A 188 -3.88 9.32 0.28
N VAL A 189 -3.40 9.38 1.53
CA VAL A 189 -2.22 8.63 1.98
C VAL A 189 -2.65 7.65 3.06
N TYR A 190 -2.36 6.37 2.84
CA TYR A 190 -2.76 5.28 3.74
C TYR A 190 -1.56 4.80 4.53
N PHE A 191 -1.68 4.86 5.84
CA PHE A 191 -0.70 4.33 6.80
C PHE A 191 -1.33 3.20 7.62
N PRO A 192 -0.56 2.29 8.21
CA PRO A 192 -1.10 1.35 9.19
C PRO A 192 -1.86 2.09 10.30
N GLY A 193 -3.17 1.84 10.41
CA GLY A 193 -4.05 2.44 11.42
C GLY A 193 -4.39 3.92 11.25
N LYS A 194 -3.93 4.61 10.19
CA LYS A 194 -4.23 6.04 9.96
C LYS A 194 -4.32 6.38 8.49
N VAL A 195 -5.26 7.26 8.13
CA VAL A 195 -5.39 7.79 6.76
C VAL A 195 -5.26 9.32 6.80
N VAL A 196 -4.54 9.87 5.85
CA VAL A 196 -4.56 11.32 5.53
C VAL A 196 -5.36 11.48 4.24
N PRO A 197 -6.67 11.76 4.32
CA PRO A 197 -7.56 11.70 3.16
C PRO A 197 -7.40 12.93 2.26
N MET A 198 -7.65 12.75 0.95
CA MET A 198 -7.70 13.85 -0.03
C MET A 198 -8.89 14.77 0.22
N LEU A 199 -10.02 14.23 0.62
CA LEU A 199 -11.25 14.95 0.94
C LEU A 199 -11.61 14.79 2.43
N PRO A 200 -12.29 15.77 3.07
CA PRO A 200 -12.78 15.62 4.43
C PRO A 200 -13.66 14.37 4.60
N GLU A 201 -13.59 13.74 5.76
CA GLU A 201 -14.34 12.48 6.05
C GLU A 201 -15.85 12.64 5.85
N ALA A 202 -16.41 13.84 6.04
CA ALA A 202 -17.80 14.15 5.73
C ALA A 202 -18.16 13.92 4.24
N LEU A 203 -17.18 14.01 3.35
CA LEU A 203 -17.34 13.65 1.94
C LEU A 203 -16.84 12.22 1.70
N SER A 204 -15.57 11.94 2.03
CA SER A 204 -14.94 10.67 1.66
C SER A 204 -15.62 9.47 2.29
N ASN A 205 -16.00 9.56 3.57
CA ASN A 205 -16.61 8.44 4.31
C ASN A 205 -18.14 8.52 4.39
N GLU A 206 -18.74 9.68 4.07
CA GLU A 206 -20.18 9.89 4.20
C GLU A 206 -20.87 10.18 2.86
N LEU A 207 -20.84 11.42 2.36
CA LEU A 207 -21.64 11.83 1.21
C LEU A 207 -21.27 11.13 -0.09
N CYS A 208 -19.98 10.96 -0.36
CA CYS A 208 -19.48 10.34 -1.58
C CYS A 208 -19.43 8.82 -1.48
N SER A 209 -19.14 8.27 -0.29
CA SER A 209 -18.99 6.83 -0.10
C SER A 209 -20.27 6.06 -0.45
N LEU A 210 -20.16 5.07 -1.34
CA LEU A 210 -21.27 4.24 -1.82
C LEU A 210 -21.70 3.19 -0.78
N LYS A 211 -22.00 3.66 0.43
CA LYS A 211 -22.40 2.84 1.58
C LYS A 211 -23.62 1.97 1.28
N PRO A 212 -23.73 0.79 1.92
CA PRO A 212 -24.89 -0.07 1.76
C PRO A 212 -26.15 0.59 2.36
N HIS A 213 -27.29 0.32 1.74
CA HIS A 213 -28.64 0.67 2.19
C HIS A 213 -28.92 2.19 2.30
N VAL A 214 -28.17 3.01 1.56
CA VAL A 214 -28.42 4.45 1.42
C VAL A 214 -28.35 4.87 -0.04
N ASP A 215 -29.14 5.89 -0.40
CA ASP A 215 -29.10 6.46 -1.74
C ASP A 215 -27.83 7.31 -1.92
N ARG A 216 -27.17 7.18 -3.07
CA ARG A 216 -25.95 7.93 -3.41
C ARG A 216 -25.97 8.39 -4.86
N TYR A 217 -25.41 9.57 -5.11
CA TYR A 217 -25.11 10.01 -6.47
C TYR A 217 -23.88 9.27 -6.99
N CYS A 218 -23.98 8.82 -8.24
CA CYS A 218 -22.88 8.15 -8.91
C CYS A 218 -22.81 8.53 -10.39
N MET A 219 -21.63 8.31 -10.98
CA MET A 219 -21.41 8.26 -12.41
C MET A 219 -21.30 6.79 -12.83
N VAL A 220 -22.13 6.38 -13.79
CA VAL A 220 -22.22 4.98 -14.23
C VAL A 220 -21.49 4.79 -15.54
N ALA A 221 -20.70 3.73 -15.61
CA ALA A 221 -20.24 3.11 -16.86
C ALA A 221 -21.02 1.80 -17.05
N GLU A 222 -21.87 1.74 -18.07
CA GLU A 222 -22.59 0.54 -18.50
C GLU A 222 -21.86 -0.04 -19.71
N LEU A 223 -21.19 -1.19 -19.51
CA LEU A 223 -20.30 -1.81 -20.47
C LEU A 223 -20.90 -3.12 -20.99
N ASN A 224 -21.00 -3.26 -22.30
CA ASN A 224 -21.47 -4.49 -22.94
C ASN A 224 -20.31 -5.32 -23.45
N PHE A 225 -20.29 -6.59 -23.09
CA PHE A 225 -19.26 -7.55 -23.48
C PHE A 225 -19.84 -8.74 -24.25
N THR A 226 -19.09 -9.26 -25.21
CA THR A 226 -19.35 -10.56 -25.85
C THR A 226 -19.14 -11.70 -24.86
N ALA A 227 -19.54 -12.91 -25.25
CA ALA A 227 -19.23 -14.14 -24.52
C ALA A 227 -17.72 -14.42 -24.40
N LYS A 228 -16.87 -13.75 -25.19
CA LYS A 228 -15.42 -13.85 -25.11
C LYS A 228 -14.77 -12.73 -24.28
N GLY A 229 -15.55 -11.84 -23.67
CA GLY A 229 -15.05 -10.70 -22.91
C GLY A 229 -14.53 -9.53 -23.76
N GLU A 230 -14.89 -9.47 -25.04
CA GLU A 230 -14.57 -8.33 -25.92
C GLU A 230 -15.66 -7.25 -25.72
N ARG A 231 -15.26 -5.98 -25.53
CA ARG A 231 -16.22 -4.90 -25.33
C ARG A 231 -16.85 -4.50 -26.65
N GLU A 232 -18.19 -4.50 -26.69
CA GLU A 232 -19.00 -4.11 -27.86
C GLU A 232 -19.54 -2.68 -27.78
N GLY A 233 -19.76 -2.16 -26.58
CA GLY A 233 -20.34 -0.83 -26.39
C GLY A 233 -20.21 -0.33 -24.96
N VAL A 234 -20.43 0.97 -24.81
CA VAL A 234 -20.44 1.65 -23.51
C VAL A 234 -21.46 2.78 -23.51
N ARG A 235 -22.05 3.01 -22.36
CA ARG A 235 -22.89 4.17 -22.07
C ARG A 235 -22.47 4.77 -20.72
N PHE A 236 -22.32 6.09 -20.69
CA PHE A 236 -22.00 6.83 -19.46
C PHE A 236 -23.14 7.75 -19.11
N TYR A 237 -23.53 7.77 -17.83
CA TYR A 237 -24.60 8.64 -17.35
C TYR A 237 -24.51 8.87 -15.85
N PRO A 238 -24.93 10.05 -15.34
CA PRO A 238 -25.11 10.28 -13.92
C PRO A 238 -26.36 9.58 -13.42
N ALA A 239 -26.30 9.03 -12.19
CA ALA A 239 -27.42 8.25 -11.64
C ALA A 239 -27.58 8.44 -10.13
N ILE A 240 -28.69 7.92 -9.61
CA ILE A 240 -28.89 7.62 -8.19
C ILE A 240 -28.88 6.10 -8.03
N MET A 241 -28.02 5.62 -7.17
CA MET A 241 -27.89 4.21 -6.84
C MET A 241 -28.24 3.92 -5.38
N HIS A 242 -28.45 2.64 -5.07
CA HIS A 242 -28.67 2.12 -3.72
C HIS A 242 -27.91 0.79 -3.58
N SER A 243 -26.75 0.80 -2.90
CA SER A 243 -25.96 -0.42 -2.70
C SER A 243 -26.73 -1.43 -1.85
N LYS A 244 -26.81 -2.68 -2.33
CA LYS A 244 -27.54 -3.76 -1.64
C LYS A 244 -26.71 -4.43 -0.55
N ALA A 245 -25.40 -4.41 -0.66
CA ALA A 245 -24.51 -4.99 0.34
C ALA A 245 -23.11 -4.36 0.27
N ARG A 246 -22.46 -4.25 1.42
CA ARG A 246 -21.02 -4.05 1.53
C ARG A 246 -20.39 -5.43 1.76
N LEU A 247 -19.60 -5.88 0.80
CA LEU A 247 -18.88 -7.15 0.83
C LEU A 247 -17.39 -6.92 1.06
N THR A 248 -16.69 -7.95 1.56
CA THR A 248 -15.24 -7.94 1.66
C THR A 248 -14.64 -8.91 0.64
N TYR A 249 -13.38 -8.66 0.23
CA TYR A 249 -12.68 -9.56 -0.69
C TYR A 249 -12.65 -11.00 -0.19
N GLU A 250 -12.46 -11.19 1.11
CA GLU A 250 -12.40 -12.51 1.76
C GLU A 250 -13.76 -13.23 1.70
N LYS A 251 -14.86 -12.51 2.00
CA LYS A 251 -16.21 -13.08 1.93
C LYS A 251 -16.61 -13.48 0.51
N VAL A 252 -16.28 -12.62 -0.46
CA VAL A 252 -16.55 -12.90 -1.88
C VAL A 252 -15.73 -14.10 -2.35
N ALA A 253 -14.44 -14.17 -2.07
CA ALA A 253 -13.60 -15.29 -2.45
C ALA A 253 -14.13 -16.61 -1.84
N HIS A 254 -14.45 -16.62 -0.53
CA HIS A 254 -15.02 -17.78 0.13
C HIS A 254 -16.37 -18.22 -0.48
N ALA A 255 -17.26 -17.27 -0.80
CA ALA A 255 -18.57 -17.57 -1.38
C ALA A 255 -18.47 -18.10 -2.83
N LEU A 256 -17.47 -17.67 -3.59
CA LEU A 256 -17.19 -18.20 -4.94
C LEU A 256 -16.68 -19.63 -4.88
N GLU A 257 -15.83 -19.96 -3.90
CA GLU A 257 -15.31 -21.33 -3.68
C GLU A 257 -16.36 -22.24 -3.07
N ASN A 258 -17.19 -21.73 -2.15
CA ASN A 258 -18.15 -22.49 -1.36
C ASN A 258 -19.56 -21.86 -1.41
N PRO A 259 -20.28 -21.86 -2.56
CA PRO A 259 -21.54 -21.13 -2.71
C PRO A 259 -22.63 -21.55 -1.70
N ASN A 260 -22.63 -22.82 -1.29
CA ASN A 260 -23.59 -23.36 -0.32
C ASN A 260 -23.34 -22.89 1.14
N GLN A 261 -22.17 -22.32 1.41
CA GLN A 261 -21.76 -21.80 2.72
C GLN A 261 -21.72 -20.27 2.76
N ALA A 262 -22.26 -19.62 1.73
CA ALA A 262 -22.37 -18.17 1.67
C ALA A 262 -23.12 -17.61 2.90
N ASP A 263 -22.64 -16.50 3.47
CA ASP A 263 -23.30 -15.86 4.61
C ASP A 263 -24.60 -15.14 4.20
N ASP A 264 -25.38 -14.69 5.18
CA ASP A 264 -26.68 -14.08 4.94
C ASP A 264 -26.60 -12.70 4.24
N VAL A 265 -25.43 -12.06 4.25
CA VAL A 265 -25.20 -10.77 3.57
C VAL A 265 -25.01 -10.97 2.07
N ILE A 266 -24.24 -12.01 1.69
CA ILE A 266 -23.92 -12.27 0.27
C ILE A 266 -24.99 -13.12 -0.43
N LYS A 267 -25.72 -13.98 0.27
CA LYS A 267 -26.76 -14.84 -0.32
C LYS A 267 -27.73 -14.11 -1.28
N PRO A 268 -28.30 -12.92 -0.93
CA PRO A 268 -29.21 -12.22 -1.82
C PRO A 268 -28.58 -11.72 -3.12
N VAL A 269 -27.26 -11.55 -3.14
CA VAL A 269 -26.49 -11.00 -4.26
C VAL A 269 -25.50 -12.03 -4.84
N LEU A 270 -25.60 -13.29 -4.42
CA LEU A 270 -24.64 -14.35 -4.82
C LEU A 270 -24.65 -14.56 -6.33
N GLN A 271 -25.83 -14.62 -6.98
CA GLN A 271 -25.90 -14.82 -8.44
C GLN A 271 -25.23 -13.66 -9.21
N PRO A 272 -25.52 -12.38 -8.91
CA PRO A 272 -24.75 -11.25 -9.47
C PRO A 272 -23.23 -11.36 -9.28
N VAL A 273 -22.75 -11.81 -8.11
CA VAL A 273 -21.31 -12.00 -7.84
C VAL A 273 -20.74 -13.15 -8.69
N GLN A 274 -21.49 -14.24 -8.89
CA GLN A 274 -21.07 -15.32 -9.79
C GLN A 274 -21.02 -14.87 -11.26
N ASP A 275 -21.98 -14.04 -11.69
CA ASP A 275 -21.98 -13.47 -13.04
C ASP A 275 -20.80 -12.51 -13.25
N LEU A 276 -20.45 -11.70 -12.24
CA LEU A 276 -19.23 -10.90 -12.23
C LEU A 276 -17.97 -11.77 -12.35
N TYR A 277 -17.91 -12.87 -11.62
CA TYR A 277 -16.78 -13.78 -11.68
C TYR A 277 -16.65 -14.47 -13.04
N ALA A 278 -17.77 -14.87 -13.65
CA ALA A 278 -17.78 -15.43 -14.99
C ALA A 278 -17.29 -14.43 -16.06
N LEU A 279 -17.68 -13.16 -15.96
CA LEU A 279 -17.15 -12.09 -16.80
C LEU A 279 -15.65 -11.88 -16.54
N TYR A 280 -15.23 -11.77 -15.27
CA TYR A 280 -13.82 -11.59 -14.90
C TYR A 280 -12.92 -12.64 -15.55
N GLN A 281 -13.34 -13.92 -15.54
CA GLN A 281 -12.57 -14.99 -16.17
C GLN A 281 -12.32 -14.78 -17.67
N GLN A 282 -13.24 -14.09 -18.37
CA GLN A 282 -13.05 -13.75 -19.77
C GLN A 282 -12.17 -12.51 -19.95
N LEU A 283 -12.35 -11.49 -19.08
CA LEU A 283 -11.50 -10.30 -19.08
C LEU A 283 -10.03 -10.65 -18.79
N ALA A 284 -9.77 -11.54 -17.84
CA ALA A 284 -8.43 -12.05 -17.54
C ALA A 284 -7.78 -12.74 -18.77
N LYS A 285 -8.56 -13.53 -19.53
CA LYS A 285 -8.07 -14.11 -20.79
C LYS A 285 -7.74 -13.03 -21.83
N GLN A 286 -8.55 -11.97 -21.94
CA GLN A 286 -8.26 -10.86 -22.84
C GLN A 286 -7.02 -10.06 -22.39
N ARG A 287 -6.83 -9.88 -21.07
CA ARG A 287 -5.63 -9.28 -20.49
C ARG A 287 -4.38 -10.04 -20.90
N PHE A 288 -4.37 -11.36 -20.70
CA PHE A 288 -3.26 -12.22 -21.13
C PHE A 288 -3.02 -12.17 -22.63
N LYS A 289 -4.09 -12.26 -23.45
CA LYS A 289 -4.01 -12.19 -24.93
C LYS A 289 -3.44 -10.86 -25.41
N ARG A 290 -3.78 -9.75 -24.75
CA ARG A 290 -3.27 -8.40 -25.04
C ARG A 290 -1.79 -8.28 -24.67
N GLY A 291 -1.29 -9.11 -23.76
CA GLY A 291 0.10 -9.10 -23.31
C GLY A 291 0.37 -8.10 -22.19
N ALA A 292 -0.62 -7.83 -21.35
CA ALA A 292 -0.40 -7.07 -20.12
C ALA A 292 0.58 -7.82 -19.22
N LEU A 293 1.46 -7.06 -18.55
CA LEU A 293 2.39 -7.64 -17.56
C LEU A 293 1.61 -8.20 -16.39
N GLU A 294 1.88 -9.46 -16.05
CA GLU A 294 1.37 -10.10 -14.85
C GLU A 294 2.53 -10.38 -13.91
N ILE A 295 2.54 -9.66 -12.81
CA ILE A 295 3.56 -9.79 -11.77
C ILE A 295 2.83 -10.13 -10.48
N ASP A 296 3.11 -11.31 -9.94
CA ASP A 296 2.57 -11.71 -8.64
C ASP A 296 3.18 -10.82 -7.56
N SER A 297 2.36 -9.97 -6.97
CA SER A 297 2.72 -9.15 -5.83
C SER A 297 1.91 -9.56 -4.61
N PHE A 298 2.54 -9.48 -3.46
CA PHE A 298 1.86 -9.57 -2.16
C PHE A 298 2.02 -8.26 -1.41
N GLU A 299 1.09 -7.98 -0.54
CA GLU A 299 1.17 -6.84 0.37
C GLU A 299 1.64 -7.32 1.74
N VAL A 300 2.38 -6.47 2.43
CA VAL A 300 2.77 -6.70 3.81
C VAL A 300 1.85 -5.88 4.69
N MET A 301 1.13 -6.54 5.58
CA MET A 301 0.24 -5.90 6.53
C MET A 301 0.92 -5.85 7.91
N ILE A 302 0.91 -4.68 8.53
CA ILE A 302 1.39 -4.46 9.88
C ILE A 302 0.17 -4.47 10.81
N ASP A 303 0.08 -5.48 11.68
CA ASP A 303 -0.99 -5.58 12.66
C ASP A 303 -0.70 -4.65 13.84
N LEU A 304 -1.66 -3.80 14.17
CA LEU A 304 -1.62 -2.91 15.31
C LEU A 304 -2.69 -3.32 16.33
N ASP A 305 -2.39 -3.19 17.61
CA ASP A 305 -3.39 -3.30 18.67
C ASP A 305 -4.19 -2.00 18.86
N ASP A 306 -5.17 -2.03 19.78
CA ASP A 306 -6.01 -0.87 20.11
C ASP A 306 -5.22 0.35 20.64
N GLN A 307 -3.96 0.16 21.05
CA GLN A 307 -3.07 1.21 21.52
C GLN A 307 -2.11 1.70 20.42
N GLY A 308 -2.19 1.10 19.23
CA GLY A 308 -1.33 1.38 18.08
C GLY A 308 0.07 0.78 18.19
N GLU A 309 0.26 -0.26 19.02
CA GLU A 309 1.53 -1.00 19.10
C GLU A 309 1.57 -2.10 18.04
N VAL A 310 2.73 -2.30 17.43
CA VAL A 310 2.92 -3.33 16.38
C VAL A 310 2.91 -4.72 17.02
N GLN A 311 1.89 -5.51 16.69
CA GLN A 311 1.72 -6.88 17.18
C GLN A 311 2.32 -7.93 16.25
N GLY A 312 2.36 -7.65 14.95
CA GLY A 312 2.86 -8.59 13.97
C GLY A 312 3.01 -7.99 12.59
N ILE A 313 3.71 -8.72 11.74
CA ILE A 313 3.87 -8.43 10.32
C ILE A 313 3.40 -9.67 9.58
N LYS A 314 2.44 -9.52 8.66
CA LYS A 314 1.83 -10.63 7.93
C LYS A 314 1.81 -10.36 6.44
N ARG A 315 1.93 -11.42 5.68
CA ARG A 315 1.68 -11.39 4.25
C ARG A 315 0.17 -11.36 3.98
N ARG A 316 -0.25 -10.48 3.10
CA ARG A 316 -1.60 -10.46 2.54
C ARG A 316 -1.54 -10.82 1.06
N ASP A 317 -2.09 -11.98 0.74
CA ASP A 317 -2.17 -12.44 -0.64
C ASP A 317 -3.41 -11.86 -1.33
N ARG A 318 -3.26 -11.50 -2.60
CA ARG A 318 -4.38 -11.08 -3.44
C ARG A 318 -5.18 -12.32 -3.85
N ASN A 319 -6.46 -12.36 -3.48
CA ASN A 319 -7.39 -13.41 -3.87
C ASN A 319 -8.12 -13.07 -5.17
N GLU A 320 -8.94 -14.01 -5.67
CA GLU A 320 -9.70 -13.85 -6.92
C GLU A 320 -10.68 -12.68 -6.90
N ALA A 321 -11.22 -12.31 -5.73
CA ALA A 321 -12.10 -11.15 -5.61
C ALA A 321 -11.37 -9.82 -5.83
N HIS A 322 -10.12 -9.69 -5.39
CA HIS A 322 -9.28 -8.53 -5.71
C HIS A 322 -9.06 -8.39 -7.22
N LYS A 323 -8.73 -9.50 -7.89
CA LYS A 323 -8.50 -9.53 -9.34
C LYS A 323 -9.78 -9.23 -10.12
N LEU A 324 -10.93 -9.73 -9.64
CA LEU A 324 -12.24 -9.45 -10.22
C LEU A 324 -12.54 -7.94 -10.24
N ILE A 325 -12.41 -7.28 -9.10
CA ILE A 325 -12.65 -5.83 -9.01
C ILE A 325 -11.64 -5.06 -9.85
N GLU A 326 -10.35 -5.43 -9.79
CA GLU A 326 -9.32 -4.83 -10.65
C GLU A 326 -9.70 -4.87 -12.13
N GLU A 327 -10.14 -6.02 -12.66
CA GLU A 327 -10.53 -6.12 -14.07
C GLU A 327 -11.77 -5.27 -14.41
N CYS A 328 -12.75 -5.16 -13.51
CA CYS A 328 -13.89 -4.25 -13.69
C CYS A 328 -13.42 -2.78 -13.75
N MET A 329 -12.49 -2.40 -12.88
CA MET A 329 -11.94 -1.03 -12.85
C MET A 329 -11.08 -0.74 -14.08
N LEU A 330 -10.23 -1.69 -14.50
CA LEU A 330 -9.41 -1.56 -15.71
C LEU A 330 -10.27 -1.40 -16.98
N ALA A 331 -11.32 -2.22 -17.10
CA ALA A 331 -12.25 -2.15 -18.23
C ALA A 331 -12.98 -0.79 -18.26
N THR A 332 -13.37 -0.26 -17.10
CA THR A 332 -14.03 1.04 -16.98
C THR A 332 -13.08 2.18 -17.31
N ASN A 333 -11.89 2.20 -16.73
CA ASN A 333 -10.87 3.22 -16.97
C ASN A 333 -10.50 3.30 -18.46
N GLN A 334 -10.31 2.16 -19.10
CA GLN A 334 -10.00 2.08 -20.53
C GLN A 334 -11.19 2.55 -21.41
N ALA A 335 -12.43 2.24 -21.01
CA ALA A 335 -13.62 2.69 -21.74
C ALA A 335 -13.77 4.22 -21.66
N VAL A 336 -13.52 4.82 -20.50
CA VAL A 336 -13.53 6.28 -20.32
C VAL A 336 -12.42 6.94 -21.13
N ALA A 337 -11.19 6.38 -21.13
CA ALA A 337 -10.08 6.90 -21.93
C ALA A 337 -10.43 6.96 -23.40
N GLN A 338 -10.93 5.84 -23.95
CA GLN A 338 -11.33 5.77 -25.36
C GLN A 338 -12.45 6.77 -25.69
N PHE A 339 -13.46 6.88 -24.82
CA PHE A 339 -14.55 7.80 -25.06
C PHE A 339 -14.07 9.26 -25.08
N ILE A 340 -13.25 9.68 -24.13
CA ILE A 340 -12.69 11.04 -24.07
C ILE A 340 -11.85 11.32 -25.31
N GLN A 341 -10.98 10.40 -25.70
CA GLN A 341 -10.13 10.55 -26.89
C GLN A 341 -10.94 10.62 -28.19
N GLN A 342 -11.96 9.77 -28.34
CA GLN A 342 -12.86 9.80 -29.52
C GLN A 342 -13.66 11.10 -29.62
N GLN A 343 -13.96 11.76 -28.49
CA GLN A 343 -14.61 13.07 -28.46
C GLN A 343 -13.65 14.25 -28.65
N GLY A 344 -12.34 13.99 -28.84
CA GLY A 344 -11.31 15.00 -29.02
C GLY A 344 -11.20 15.95 -27.83
N ALA A 345 -11.36 15.44 -26.60
CA ALA A 345 -11.22 16.22 -25.38
C ALA A 345 -9.92 15.88 -24.65
N ASP A 346 -9.32 16.89 -24.03
CA ASP A 346 -8.12 16.73 -23.23
C ASP A 346 -8.47 16.22 -21.81
N THR A 347 -7.59 15.39 -21.26
CA THR A 347 -7.67 14.86 -19.90
C THR A 347 -6.27 14.49 -19.43
N LEU A 348 -6.13 14.06 -18.16
CA LEU A 348 -4.89 13.44 -17.69
C LEU A 348 -4.93 11.94 -17.98
N PHE A 349 -4.11 11.50 -18.93
CA PHE A 349 -3.86 10.08 -19.15
C PHE A 349 -2.88 9.56 -18.10
N ARG A 350 -3.05 8.31 -17.72
CA ARG A 350 -2.07 7.56 -16.93
C ARG A 350 -1.19 6.79 -17.91
N ILE A 351 -0.02 7.33 -18.21
CA ILE A 351 0.91 6.71 -19.13
C ILE A 351 1.95 5.87 -18.41
N HIS A 352 2.42 4.83 -19.09
CA HIS A 352 3.56 4.02 -18.68
C HIS A 352 4.42 3.76 -19.89
N GLU A 353 5.51 4.49 -20.00
CA GLU A 353 6.41 4.41 -21.14
C GLU A 353 7.14 3.08 -21.22
N VAL A 354 7.53 2.70 -22.43
CA VAL A 354 8.42 1.56 -22.67
C VAL A 354 9.74 1.76 -21.93
N PRO A 355 10.29 0.73 -21.29
CA PRO A 355 11.58 0.83 -20.62
C PRO A 355 12.71 1.24 -21.58
N ALA A 356 13.70 1.97 -21.07
CA ALA A 356 14.86 2.37 -21.85
C ALA A 356 15.62 1.15 -22.39
N GLN A 357 16.12 1.25 -23.64
CA GLN A 357 16.79 0.14 -24.33
C GLN A 357 17.96 -0.46 -23.54
N GLU A 358 18.73 0.38 -22.85
CA GLU A 358 19.83 -0.07 -22.02
C GLU A 358 19.35 -1.00 -20.88
N ARG A 359 18.25 -0.63 -20.20
CA ARG A 359 17.65 -1.46 -19.14
C ARG A 359 17.12 -2.79 -19.69
N ILE A 360 16.52 -2.76 -20.89
CA ILE A 360 16.05 -3.97 -21.58
C ILE A 360 17.22 -4.90 -21.89
N ASN A 361 18.34 -4.37 -22.39
CA ASN A 361 19.52 -5.16 -22.71
C ASN A 361 20.16 -5.79 -21.46
N ASN A 362 20.23 -5.04 -20.35
CA ASN A 362 20.71 -5.53 -19.07
C ASN A 362 19.81 -6.66 -18.54
N LEU A 363 18.48 -6.50 -18.63
CA LEU A 363 17.53 -7.55 -18.25
C LEU A 363 17.69 -8.81 -19.11
N ARG A 364 17.85 -8.67 -20.43
CA ARG A 364 18.10 -9.81 -21.31
C ARG A 364 19.37 -10.57 -20.96
N GLN A 365 20.43 -9.84 -20.67
CA GLN A 365 21.69 -10.45 -20.22
C GLN A 365 21.49 -11.23 -18.91
N TYR A 366 20.76 -10.66 -17.94
CA TYR A 366 20.43 -11.30 -16.70
C TYR A 366 19.59 -12.58 -16.90
N PHE A 367 18.54 -12.50 -17.74
CA PHE A 367 17.69 -13.64 -18.10
C PHE A 367 18.47 -14.74 -18.82
N SER A 368 19.34 -14.39 -19.76
CA SER A 368 20.19 -15.34 -20.50
C SER A 368 21.11 -16.12 -19.55
N GLN A 369 21.68 -15.47 -18.53
CA GLN A 369 22.50 -16.11 -17.49
C GLN A 369 21.67 -17.08 -16.62
N SER A 370 20.38 -16.82 -16.47
CA SER A 370 19.42 -17.69 -15.78
C SER A 370 18.80 -18.74 -16.69
N GLY A 371 19.23 -18.84 -17.97
CA GLY A 371 18.70 -19.78 -18.95
C GLY A 371 17.31 -19.43 -19.49
N ILE A 372 16.86 -18.17 -19.35
CA ILE A 372 15.59 -17.67 -19.87
C ILE A 372 15.83 -16.88 -21.15
N GLN A 373 14.98 -17.10 -22.13
CA GLN A 373 15.01 -16.34 -23.39
C GLN A 373 13.89 -15.29 -23.41
N MET A 374 14.26 -14.04 -23.65
CA MET A 374 13.33 -12.94 -23.83
C MET A 374 13.29 -12.52 -25.31
N GLY A 375 12.10 -12.60 -25.91
CA GLY A 375 11.83 -12.21 -27.29
C GLY A 375 11.80 -10.70 -27.54
N GLY A 376 11.22 -10.30 -28.68
CA GLY A 376 10.88 -8.91 -29.00
C GLY A 376 12.00 -8.05 -29.59
N GLY A 377 13.22 -8.57 -29.83
CA GLY A 377 14.32 -7.81 -30.43
C GLY A 377 14.54 -6.44 -29.78
N ASP A 378 14.74 -5.38 -30.55
CA ASP A 378 14.99 -4.03 -30.04
C ASP A 378 13.72 -3.32 -29.50
N ALA A 379 12.53 -3.86 -29.75
CA ALA A 379 11.26 -3.28 -29.31
C ALA A 379 10.36 -4.34 -28.64
N PRO A 380 10.74 -4.90 -27.48
CA PRO A 380 9.93 -5.89 -26.79
C PRO A 380 8.61 -5.29 -26.32
N THR A 381 7.56 -6.09 -26.44
CA THR A 381 6.22 -5.79 -25.94
C THR A 381 6.00 -6.36 -24.54
N GLY A 382 4.95 -5.96 -23.83
CA GLY A 382 4.55 -6.58 -22.57
C GLY A 382 4.44 -8.11 -22.66
N LYS A 383 4.02 -8.64 -23.81
CA LYS A 383 3.93 -10.07 -24.07
C LYS A 383 5.29 -10.78 -24.03
N ASP A 384 6.35 -10.13 -24.47
CA ASP A 384 7.70 -10.72 -24.45
C ASP A 384 8.21 -10.86 -23.01
N PHE A 385 7.92 -9.87 -22.15
CA PHE A 385 8.21 -9.94 -20.72
C PHE A 385 7.38 -11.04 -20.04
N THR A 386 6.07 -11.09 -20.30
CA THR A 386 5.18 -12.13 -19.76
C THR A 386 5.65 -13.53 -20.15
N ASN A 387 6.00 -13.76 -21.43
CA ASN A 387 6.51 -15.03 -21.90
C ASN A 387 7.85 -15.42 -21.23
N ALA A 388 8.70 -14.43 -20.93
CA ALA A 388 9.93 -14.67 -20.19
C ALA A 388 9.66 -15.05 -18.73
N LEU A 389 8.72 -14.38 -18.06
CA LEU A 389 8.30 -14.70 -16.68
C LEU A 389 7.60 -16.07 -16.59
N GLU A 390 6.83 -16.48 -17.59
CA GLU A 390 6.24 -17.82 -17.61
C GLU A 390 7.30 -18.94 -17.64
N GLN A 391 8.47 -18.74 -18.28
CA GLN A 391 9.60 -19.68 -18.22
C GLN A 391 10.23 -19.75 -16.82
N ALA A 392 10.04 -18.70 -16.01
CA ALA A 392 10.52 -18.66 -14.62
C ALA A 392 9.57 -19.33 -13.63
N LYS A 393 8.35 -19.61 -14.02
CA LYS A 393 7.30 -20.10 -13.12
C LYS A 393 7.67 -21.45 -12.48
N GLY A 394 7.53 -21.51 -11.15
CA GLY A 394 7.88 -22.71 -10.37
C GLY A 394 9.38 -22.88 -10.09
N ARG A 395 10.23 -21.98 -10.50
CA ARG A 395 11.67 -21.97 -10.18
C ARG A 395 11.91 -21.31 -8.83
N GLU A 396 12.97 -21.68 -8.15
CA GLU A 396 13.41 -21.05 -6.89
C GLU A 396 13.75 -19.57 -7.05
N ASP A 397 14.23 -19.16 -8.23
CA ASP A 397 14.62 -17.78 -8.56
C ASP A 397 13.49 -16.95 -9.20
N ALA A 398 12.26 -17.48 -9.30
CA ALA A 398 11.13 -16.80 -9.97
C ALA A 398 10.87 -15.40 -9.42
N ALA A 399 10.87 -15.23 -8.09
CA ALA A 399 10.63 -13.94 -7.44
C ALA A 399 11.72 -12.91 -7.79
N LEU A 400 12.98 -13.34 -7.92
CA LEU A 400 14.09 -12.48 -8.32
C LEU A 400 13.98 -12.01 -9.76
N LEU A 401 13.57 -12.91 -10.65
CA LEU A 401 13.34 -12.60 -12.07
C LEU A 401 12.18 -11.62 -12.25
N GLN A 402 11.10 -11.79 -11.49
CA GLN A 402 10.01 -10.82 -11.44
C GLN A 402 10.48 -9.45 -10.93
N MET A 403 11.29 -9.42 -9.87
CA MET A 403 11.85 -8.17 -9.33
C MET A 403 12.77 -7.49 -10.34
N ALA A 404 13.56 -8.25 -11.12
CA ALA A 404 14.40 -7.69 -12.19
C ALA A 404 13.55 -7.04 -13.28
N VAL A 405 12.42 -7.64 -13.66
CA VAL A 405 11.45 -7.01 -14.57
C VAL A 405 10.90 -5.71 -13.99
N LEU A 406 10.43 -5.72 -12.74
CA LEU A 406 9.90 -4.52 -12.07
C LEU A 406 10.92 -3.37 -12.05
N ARG A 407 12.17 -3.65 -11.72
CA ARG A 407 13.26 -2.64 -11.70
C ARG A 407 13.59 -2.08 -13.08
N THR A 408 13.29 -2.83 -14.13
CA THR A 408 13.49 -2.40 -15.52
C THR A 408 12.43 -1.40 -15.96
N MET A 409 11.20 -1.49 -15.40
CA MET A 409 10.06 -0.66 -15.78
C MET A 409 10.29 0.81 -15.45
N ASN A 410 9.68 1.69 -16.24
CA ASN A 410 9.54 3.10 -15.91
C ASN A 410 8.42 3.28 -14.88
N GLN A 411 8.39 4.41 -14.22
CA GLN A 411 7.29 4.78 -13.35
C GLN A 411 6.15 5.36 -14.18
N ALA A 412 4.91 4.96 -13.91
CA ALA A 412 3.75 5.57 -14.55
C ALA A 412 3.54 7.00 -14.04
N VAL A 413 3.08 7.91 -14.92
CA VAL A 413 2.84 9.33 -14.61
C VAL A 413 1.52 9.81 -15.21
N TYR A 414 1.06 10.96 -14.75
CA TYR A 414 -0.09 11.65 -15.33
C TYR A 414 0.37 12.76 -16.30
N THR A 415 -0.21 12.79 -17.48
CA THR A 415 0.08 13.80 -18.50
C THR A 415 -1.11 13.93 -19.47
N PRO A 416 -1.34 15.10 -20.10
CA PRO A 416 -2.30 15.18 -21.19
C PRO A 416 -1.80 14.50 -22.50
N ASP A 417 -0.50 14.24 -22.62
CA ASP A 417 0.09 13.59 -23.79
C ASP A 417 -0.02 12.06 -23.67
N ASN A 418 -0.88 11.47 -24.49
CA ASN A 418 -1.08 10.02 -24.46
C ASN A 418 0.04 9.28 -25.21
N SER A 419 0.82 8.48 -24.49
CA SER A 419 1.80 7.54 -25.07
C SER A 419 1.47 6.06 -24.79
N GLY A 420 0.27 5.81 -24.27
CA GLY A 420 -0.18 4.48 -23.88
C GLY A 420 0.33 4.01 -22.52
N HIS A 421 -0.10 2.83 -22.13
CA HIS A 421 0.29 2.21 -20.86
C HIS A 421 0.93 0.84 -21.09
N PHE A 422 2.26 0.81 -21.16
CA PHE A 422 3.04 -0.38 -21.52
C PHE A 422 2.71 -1.59 -20.62
N GLY A 423 2.71 -1.43 -19.30
CA GLY A 423 2.47 -2.54 -18.37
C GLY A 423 1.06 -3.14 -18.47
N LEU A 424 0.04 -2.34 -18.84
CA LEU A 424 -1.34 -2.81 -19.06
C LEU A 424 -1.61 -3.20 -20.53
N ALA A 425 -0.68 -2.89 -21.42
CA ALA A 425 -0.81 -3.06 -22.88
C ALA A 425 -2.08 -2.38 -23.43
N TYR A 426 -2.35 -1.15 -22.98
CA TYR A 426 -3.40 -0.28 -23.49
C TYR A 426 -2.82 0.88 -24.31
N GLU A 427 -3.46 1.23 -25.42
CA GLU A 427 -3.09 2.38 -26.26
C GLU A 427 -3.47 3.70 -25.58
N GLU A 428 -4.56 3.71 -24.82
CA GLU A 428 -5.02 4.83 -24.00
C GLU A 428 -5.54 4.33 -22.66
N TYR A 429 -5.18 5.04 -21.59
CA TYR A 429 -5.62 4.69 -20.26
C TYR A 429 -5.74 5.94 -19.38
N VAL A 430 -6.85 6.06 -18.67
CA VAL A 430 -7.06 7.07 -17.63
C VAL A 430 -7.40 6.39 -16.32
N GLN A 431 -7.18 7.05 -15.21
CA GLN A 431 -7.75 6.67 -13.94
C GLN A 431 -9.04 7.46 -13.72
N PHE A 432 -10.12 6.75 -13.42
CA PHE A 432 -11.46 7.31 -13.29
C PHE A 432 -12.21 6.76 -12.07
N THR A 433 -11.83 5.57 -11.62
CA THR A 433 -12.64 4.76 -10.70
C THR A 433 -12.44 5.08 -9.22
N SER A 434 -11.58 6.06 -8.85
CA SER A 434 -11.33 6.40 -7.45
C SER A 434 -11.27 7.91 -7.18
N PRO A 435 -12.32 8.69 -7.49
CA PRO A 435 -12.32 10.15 -7.34
C PRO A 435 -12.36 10.63 -5.88
N ILE A 436 -12.73 9.80 -4.91
CA ILE A 436 -12.67 10.14 -3.48
C ILE A 436 -11.22 10.33 -3.04
N ARG A 437 -10.31 9.54 -3.60
CA ARG A 437 -8.93 9.45 -3.13
C ARG A 437 -7.86 9.84 -4.16
N ARG A 438 -8.20 10.16 -5.42
CA ARG A 438 -7.25 10.60 -6.45
C ARG A 438 -7.78 11.79 -7.24
N TYR A 439 -7.03 12.87 -7.29
CA TYR A 439 -7.42 14.09 -8.00
C TYR A 439 -7.50 13.92 -9.54
N PRO A 440 -6.62 13.16 -10.22
CA PRO A 440 -6.77 12.88 -11.65
C PRO A 440 -8.10 12.24 -12.02
N ASP A 441 -8.63 11.36 -11.18
CA ASP A 441 -9.95 10.76 -11.38
C ASP A 441 -11.06 11.81 -11.31
N LEU A 442 -10.96 12.79 -10.41
CA LEU A 442 -11.88 13.91 -10.34
C LEU A 442 -11.85 14.78 -11.61
N ILE A 443 -10.67 15.00 -12.19
CA ILE A 443 -10.51 15.66 -13.50
C ILE A 443 -11.25 14.85 -14.57
N ALA A 444 -11.01 13.53 -14.65
CA ALA A 444 -11.66 12.66 -15.63
C ALA A 444 -13.19 12.67 -15.50
N HIS A 445 -13.74 12.72 -14.26
CA HIS A 445 -15.18 12.88 -14.00
C HIS A 445 -15.73 14.19 -14.57
N ARG A 446 -15.05 15.30 -14.36
CA ARG A 446 -15.46 16.62 -14.87
C ARG A 446 -15.45 16.66 -16.40
N VAL A 447 -14.41 16.11 -17.01
CA VAL A 447 -14.33 15.99 -18.50
C VAL A 447 -15.47 15.12 -19.01
N LEU A 448 -15.66 13.93 -18.47
CA LEU A 448 -16.73 13.01 -18.90
C LEU A 448 -18.11 13.65 -18.80
N ARG A 449 -18.42 14.34 -17.68
CA ARG A 449 -19.68 15.07 -17.51
C ARG A 449 -19.92 16.13 -18.59
N SER A 450 -18.89 16.93 -18.91
CA SER A 450 -18.99 17.95 -19.94
C SER A 450 -19.24 17.37 -21.34
N LEU A 451 -18.82 16.13 -21.57
CA LEU A 451 -19.03 15.41 -22.83
C LEU A 451 -20.44 14.82 -22.91
N ILE A 452 -20.97 14.32 -21.79
CA ILE A 452 -22.33 13.76 -21.70
C ILE A 452 -23.37 14.87 -21.76
N ASN A 453 -23.17 15.93 -20.99
CA ASN A 453 -24.07 17.09 -20.93
C ASN A 453 -23.27 18.39 -20.84
N LYS A 454 -23.24 19.15 -21.94
CA LYS A 454 -22.50 20.44 -22.01
C LYS A 454 -23.00 21.50 -21.03
N GLN A 455 -24.21 21.36 -20.50
CA GLN A 455 -24.80 22.30 -19.54
C GLN A 455 -24.68 21.84 -18.08
N ASP A 456 -24.05 20.66 -17.84
CA ASP A 456 -23.83 20.17 -16.46
C ASP A 456 -22.83 21.09 -15.73
N PRO A 457 -23.23 21.78 -14.64
CA PRO A 457 -22.36 22.70 -13.92
C PRO A 457 -21.18 21.99 -13.23
N SER A 458 -21.26 20.68 -13.04
CA SER A 458 -20.18 19.86 -12.47
C SER A 458 -19.20 19.34 -13.53
N GLY A 459 -19.46 19.61 -14.82
CA GLY A 459 -18.61 19.27 -15.94
C GLY A 459 -17.64 20.42 -16.27
N HIS A 460 -16.44 20.07 -16.74
CA HIS A 460 -15.46 21.05 -17.21
C HIS A 460 -14.61 20.49 -18.34
N ARG A 461 -14.34 21.31 -19.37
CA ARG A 461 -13.37 21.02 -20.42
C ARG A 461 -12.07 21.77 -20.14
N TYR A 462 -11.04 21.03 -19.85
CA TYR A 462 -9.72 21.57 -19.65
C TYR A 462 -9.04 21.86 -20.99
N GLN A 463 -8.14 22.83 -20.99
CA GLN A 463 -7.20 23.08 -22.09
C GLN A 463 -5.92 22.29 -21.83
N HIS A 464 -5.26 21.83 -22.89
CA HIS A 464 -4.03 21.04 -22.79
C HIS A 464 -2.97 21.71 -21.90
N GLU A 465 -2.75 23.01 -22.11
CA GLU A 465 -1.75 23.80 -21.38
C GLU A 465 -2.06 23.89 -19.88
N THR A 466 -3.33 23.82 -19.50
CA THR A 466 -3.74 23.79 -18.08
C THR A 466 -3.49 22.43 -17.45
N LEU A 467 -3.60 21.35 -18.22
CA LEU A 467 -3.41 19.98 -17.75
C LEU A 467 -1.95 19.62 -17.52
N VAL A 468 -1.00 20.20 -18.28
CA VAL A 468 0.43 19.90 -18.11
C VAL A 468 0.89 20.09 -16.65
N PRO A 469 0.73 21.29 -16.02
CA PRO A 469 1.13 21.45 -14.62
C PRO A 469 0.30 20.60 -13.64
N LEU A 470 -0.98 20.32 -13.94
CA LEU A 470 -1.80 19.43 -13.12
C LEU A 470 -1.27 17.99 -13.14
N GLY A 471 -0.81 17.50 -14.29
CA GLY A 471 -0.16 16.21 -14.44
C GLY A 471 1.13 16.09 -13.62
N GLU A 472 1.97 17.13 -13.66
CA GLU A 472 3.20 17.20 -12.86
C GLU A 472 2.91 17.18 -11.36
N VAL A 473 1.98 18.04 -10.89
CA VAL A 473 1.59 18.10 -9.47
C VAL A 473 1.00 16.80 -8.99
N THR A 474 0.08 16.19 -9.73
CA THR A 474 -0.56 14.93 -9.33
C THR A 474 0.41 13.76 -9.32
N SER A 475 1.33 13.68 -10.28
CA SER A 475 2.42 12.67 -10.27
C SER A 475 3.39 12.88 -9.10
N MET A 476 3.71 14.13 -8.75
CA MET A 476 4.57 14.44 -7.60
C MET A 476 3.89 14.08 -6.28
N THR A 477 2.60 14.42 -6.12
CA THR A 477 1.86 14.13 -4.88
C THR A 477 1.65 12.64 -4.67
N GLU A 478 1.43 11.87 -5.75
CA GLU A 478 1.37 10.41 -5.69
C GLU A 478 2.70 9.81 -5.19
N ARG A 479 3.83 10.20 -5.80
CA ARG A 479 5.16 9.74 -5.35
C ARG A 479 5.42 10.09 -3.89
N ARG A 480 5.10 11.33 -3.48
CA ARG A 480 5.23 11.76 -2.08
C ARG A 480 4.40 10.87 -1.13
N ALA A 481 3.18 10.51 -1.53
CA ALA A 481 2.31 9.64 -0.76
C ALA A 481 2.88 8.22 -0.63
N GLU A 482 3.36 7.64 -1.74
CA GLU A 482 4.00 6.32 -1.77
C GLU A 482 5.28 6.28 -0.91
N ASP A 483 6.13 7.28 -1.03
CA ASP A 483 7.37 7.37 -0.27
C ASP A 483 7.09 7.50 1.23
N ALA A 484 6.10 8.31 1.61
CA ALA A 484 5.69 8.47 3.01
C ALA A 484 5.11 7.17 3.58
N SER A 485 4.22 6.47 2.85
CA SER A 485 3.67 5.18 3.27
C SER A 485 4.76 4.14 3.46
N ARG A 486 5.68 4.02 2.50
CA ARG A 486 6.82 3.09 2.55
C ARG A 486 7.78 3.41 3.71
N GLU A 487 8.05 4.69 3.95
CA GLU A 487 8.87 5.13 5.08
C GLU A 487 8.25 4.75 6.43
N ALA A 488 6.94 5.01 6.60
CA ALA A 488 6.23 4.65 7.81
C ALA A 488 6.22 3.14 8.06
N GLU A 489 5.95 2.34 7.03
CA GLU A 489 6.01 0.88 7.11
C GLU A 489 7.39 0.39 7.53
N GLN A 490 8.45 0.93 6.94
CA GLN A 490 9.82 0.55 7.26
C GLN A 490 10.18 0.92 8.71
N MET A 491 9.77 2.10 9.18
CA MET A 491 9.97 2.49 10.58
C MET A 491 9.20 1.59 11.54
N LEU A 492 7.95 1.22 11.23
CA LEU A 492 7.14 0.30 12.03
C LEU A 492 7.73 -1.12 12.05
N LYS A 493 8.28 -1.60 10.94
CA LYS A 493 9.06 -2.84 10.87
C LYS A 493 10.27 -2.79 11.80
N CYS A 494 10.97 -1.65 11.86
CA CYS A 494 12.06 -1.44 12.80
C CYS A 494 11.59 -1.48 14.25
N VAL A 495 10.42 -0.92 14.58
CA VAL A 495 9.82 -1.02 15.94
C VAL A 495 9.59 -2.47 16.31
N TYR A 496 8.97 -3.25 15.43
CA TYR A 496 8.74 -4.68 15.65
C TYR A 496 10.02 -5.48 15.86
N MET A 497 11.08 -5.13 15.11
CA MET A 497 12.38 -5.80 15.18
C MET A 497 13.25 -5.34 16.35
N TYR A 498 12.88 -4.23 17.02
CA TYR A 498 13.68 -3.67 18.10
C TYR A 498 13.85 -4.62 19.30
N ASP A 499 12.77 -5.27 19.71
CA ASP A 499 12.77 -6.24 20.80
C ASP A 499 13.41 -7.60 20.42
N LYS A 500 13.64 -7.82 19.10
CA LYS A 500 14.26 -9.04 18.54
C LYS A 500 15.76 -8.91 18.31
N LYS A 501 16.37 -7.87 18.87
CA LYS A 501 17.82 -7.65 18.74
C LYS A 501 18.60 -8.79 19.39
N GLY A 502 19.51 -9.39 18.63
CA GLY A 502 20.29 -10.57 19.02
C GLY A 502 19.63 -11.90 18.64
N GLU A 503 18.38 -11.92 18.17
CA GLU A 503 17.73 -13.13 17.63
C GLU A 503 18.25 -13.45 16.22
N CYS A 504 18.21 -14.73 15.87
CA CYS A 504 18.63 -15.23 14.56
C CYS A 504 17.40 -15.56 13.71
N PHE A 505 17.47 -15.27 12.41
CA PHE A 505 16.42 -15.51 11.43
C PHE A 505 16.99 -16.06 10.14
N ASP A 506 16.21 -16.89 9.46
CA ASP A 506 16.48 -17.32 8.10
C ASP A 506 15.90 -16.32 7.11
N GLY A 507 16.67 -16.04 6.08
CA GLY A 507 16.28 -15.09 5.05
C GLY A 507 16.94 -15.39 3.71
N VAL A 508 16.65 -14.54 2.74
CA VAL A 508 17.19 -14.63 1.38
C VAL A 508 17.88 -13.31 1.02
N ILE A 509 19.04 -13.40 0.39
CA ILE A 509 19.74 -12.23 -0.14
C ILE A 509 18.89 -11.60 -1.25
N SER A 510 18.31 -10.44 -0.99
CA SER A 510 17.40 -9.74 -1.91
C SER A 510 18.11 -8.79 -2.87
N THR A 511 19.26 -8.23 -2.47
CA THR A 511 20.04 -7.30 -3.30
C THR A 511 21.52 -7.35 -2.89
N VAL A 512 22.43 -7.38 -3.85
CA VAL A 512 23.88 -7.33 -3.61
C VAL A 512 24.42 -6.03 -4.19
N LEU A 513 25.26 -5.33 -3.40
CA LEU A 513 25.90 -4.05 -3.72
C LEU A 513 27.37 -4.09 -3.32
N GLY A 514 28.17 -3.15 -3.78
CA GLY A 514 29.60 -3.11 -3.48
C GLY A 514 29.95 -2.96 -1.99
N PHE A 515 29.03 -2.40 -1.19
CA PHE A 515 29.25 -2.20 0.26
C PHE A 515 28.61 -3.28 1.15
N GLY A 516 27.94 -4.30 0.56
CA GLY A 516 27.27 -5.36 1.29
C GLY A 516 26.06 -5.90 0.55
N PHE A 517 25.19 -6.58 1.27
CA PHE A 517 23.94 -7.09 0.70
C PHE A 517 22.77 -6.93 1.66
N PHE A 518 21.58 -6.78 1.08
CA PHE A 518 20.34 -6.80 1.83
C PHE A 518 19.80 -8.22 1.93
N VAL A 519 19.25 -8.55 3.09
CA VAL A 519 18.59 -9.82 3.36
C VAL A 519 17.13 -9.54 3.74
N THR A 520 16.21 -10.22 3.09
CA THR A 520 14.81 -10.24 3.47
C THR A 520 14.55 -11.45 4.37
N ILE A 521 14.05 -11.23 5.58
CA ILE A 521 13.63 -12.30 6.50
C ILE A 521 12.37 -12.96 5.95
N ASN A 522 12.37 -14.30 5.81
CA ASN A 522 11.34 -15.05 5.09
C ASN A 522 9.91 -14.82 5.61
N ASP A 523 9.68 -14.97 6.92
CA ASP A 523 8.34 -14.94 7.51
C ASP A 523 7.86 -13.54 7.89
N LEU A 524 8.77 -12.57 7.94
CA LEU A 524 8.49 -11.22 8.38
C LEU A 524 8.53 -10.17 7.26
N PHE A 525 9.10 -10.51 6.09
CA PHE A 525 9.26 -9.58 4.95
C PHE A 525 9.93 -8.27 5.36
N VAL A 526 10.94 -8.39 6.22
CA VAL A 526 11.73 -7.28 6.75
C VAL A 526 13.12 -7.33 6.14
N ASP A 527 13.53 -6.21 5.58
CA ASP A 527 14.84 -6.07 4.94
C ASP A 527 15.86 -5.45 5.89
N GLY A 528 17.07 -6.00 5.92
CA GLY A 528 18.19 -5.44 6.66
C GLY A 528 19.52 -5.61 5.91
N LEU A 529 20.48 -4.78 6.24
CA LEU A 529 21.80 -4.74 5.61
C LEU A 529 22.80 -5.61 6.35
N VAL A 530 23.45 -6.52 5.63
CA VAL A 530 24.74 -7.11 6.05
C VAL A 530 25.85 -6.32 5.35
N HIS A 531 26.53 -5.46 6.10
CA HIS A 531 27.62 -4.65 5.55
C HIS A 531 28.85 -5.52 5.27
N VAL A 532 29.61 -5.21 4.23
CA VAL A 532 30.80 -5.99 3.81
C VAL A 532 31.82 -6.17 4.94
N THR A 533 31.96 -5.21 5.86
CA THR A 533 32.83 -5.30 7.04
C THR A 533 32.37 -6.31 8.08
N ALA A 534 31.14 -6.79 8.00
CA ALA A 534 30.58 -7.82 8.89
C ALA A 534 30.77 -9.25 8.33
N LEU A 535 31.38 -9.40 7.16
CA LEU A 535 31.61 -10.70 6.49
C LEU A 535 32.89 -11.42 6.90
N GLY A 536 33.63 -10.90 7.89
CA GLY A 536 34.88 -11.46 8.38
C GLY A 536 36.12 -10.87 7.69
N ASP A 537 37.27 -11.53 7.87
CA ASP A 537 38.61 -11.03 7.47
C ASP A 537 38.94 -11.37 5.99
N ASP A 538 38.04 -11.05 5.06
CA ASP A 538 38.29 -11.20 3.63
C ASP A 538 37.95 -9.90 2.89
N TYR A 539 38.56 -9.68 1.74
CA TYR A 539 38.23 -8.60 0.85
C TYR A 539 37.24 -9.10 -0.21
N TYR A 540 36.09 -8.42 -0.34
CA TYR A 540 35.02 -8.83 -1.26
C TYR A 540 34.99 -7.90 -2.47
N GLN A 541 35.08 -8.48 -3.66
CA GLN A 541 34.91 -7.80 -4.93
C GLN A 541 33.45 -7.94 -5.39
N TYR A 542 32.87 -6.83 -5.81
CA TYR A 542 31.52 -6.79 -6.37
C TYR A 542 31.56 -7.06 -7.87
N ASP A 543 30.85 -8.10 -8.29
CA ASP A 543 30.57 -8.42 -9.69
C ASP A 543 29.19 -7.86 -10.04
N GLU A 544 29.18 -6.72 -10.72
CA GLU A 544 27.95 -6.02 -11.11
C GLU A 544 27.10 -6.82 -12.10
N VAL A 545 27.73 -7.59 -12.98
CA VAL A 545 27.05 -8.39 -14.01
C VAL A 545 26.30 -9.57 -13.41
N ARG A 546 26.90 -10.20 -12.39
CA ARG A 546 26.33 -11.38 -11.72
C ARG A 546 25.60 -11.05 -10.42
N HIS A 547 25.55 -9.77 -10.04
CA HIS A 547 24.99 -9.32 -8.75
C HIS A 547 25.48 -10.14 -7.56
N GLN A 548 26.81 -10.26 -7.40
CA GLN A 548 27.42 -11.08 -6.35
C GLN A 548 28.64 -10.41 -5.74
N LEU A 549 28.94 -10.73 -4.47
CA LEU A 549 30.20 -10.44 -3.81
C LEU A 549 31.04 -11.69 -3.76
N VAL A 550 32.31 -11.59 -4.17
CA VAL A 550 33.27 -12.71 -4.20
C VAL A 550 34.45 -12.39 -3.31
N GLY A 551 34.71 -13.22 -2.30
CA GLY A 551 35.87 -13.09 -1.44
C GLY A 551 37.16 -13.43 -2.18
N GLU A 552 38.18 -12.56 -2.07
CA GLU A 552 39.47 -12.78 -2.75
C GLU A 552 40.22 -13.99 -2.23
N ARG A 553 40.26 -14.14 -0.92
CA ARG A 553 41.00 -15.20 -0.23
C ARG A 553 40.18 -16.48 -0.09
N THR A 554 38.96 -16.35 0.44
CA THR A 554 38.09 -17.50 0.78
C THR A 554 37.33 -18.05 -0.42
N ARG A 555 37.25 -17.30 -1.53
CA ARG A 555 36.39 -17.60 -2.69
C ARG A 555 34.91 -17.75 -2.35
N ARG A 556 34.52 -17.33 -1.15
CA ARG A 556 33.11 -17.33 -0.71
C ARG A 556 32.29 -16.38 -1.58
N VAL A 557 31.15 -16.85 -2.05
CA VAL A 557 30.27 -16.06 -2.95
C VAL A 557 28.95 -15.78 -2.26
N PHE A 558 28.59 -14.50 -2.18
CA PHE A 558 27.25 -14.06 -1.77
C PHE A 558 26.51 -13.55 -3.01
N LYS A 559 25.49 -14.28 -3.40
CA LYS A 559 24.71 -14.03 -4.62
C LYS A 559 23.27 -13.74 -4.24
N GLN A 560 22.63 -12.89 -5.02
CA GLN A 560 21.18 -12.67 -4.93
C GLN A 560 20.44 -14.01 -5.01
N GLY A 561 19.48 -14.24 -4.11
CA GLY A 561 18.70 -15.48 -4.01
C GLY A 561 19.30 -16.54 -3.09
N ASN A 562 20.53 -16.37 -2.57
CA ASN A 562 21.05 -17.31 -1.61
C ASN A 562 20.28 -17.26 -0.29
N ALA A 563 19.90 -18.44 0.23
CA ALA A 563 19.39 -18.57 1.58
C ALA A 563 20.53 -18.33 2.58
N ILE A 564 20.24 -17.64 3.67
CA ILE A 564 21.24 -17.23 4.65
C ILE A 564 20.60 -17.07 6.03
N THR A 565 21.34 -17.43 7.08
CA THR A 565 20.93 -17.16 8.47
C THR A 565 21.64 -15.90 8.96
N ILE A 566 20.86 -14.96 9.49
CA ILE A 566 21.35 -13.68 10.00
C ILE A 566 20.95 -13.50 11.47
N GLN A 567 21.69 -12.65 12.17
CA GLN A 567 21.35 -12.16 13.49
C GLN A 567 21.04 -10.66 13.41
N VAL A 568 20.00 -10.20 14.11
CA VAL A 568 19.67 -8.77 14.23
C VAL A 568 20.75 -8.08 15.08
N ALA A 569 21.65 -7.34 14.45
CA ALA A 569 22.78 -6.68 15.11
C ALA A 569 22.42 -5.26 15.59
N GLY A 570 21.70 -4.51 14.76
CA GLY A 570 21.33 -3.11 15.03
C GLY A 570 19.95 -2.76 14.49
N VAL A 571 19.26 -1.85 15.20
CA VAL A 571 17.97 -1.31 14.79
C VAL A 571 18.02 0.20 14.97
N ASN A 572 17.79 0.93 13.89
CA ASN A 572 17.67 2.39 13.89
C ASN A 572 16.28 2.78 13.40
N ILE A 573 15.37 3.02 14.33
CA ILE A 573 13.96 3.32 14.04
C ILE A 573 13.83 4.64 13.27
N ASP A 574 14.56 5.69 13.69
CA ASP A 574 14.45 7.03 13.08
C ASP A 574 14.86 7.06 11.60
N GLN A 575 15.77 6.17 11.21
CA GLN A 575 16.23 6.04 9.83
C GLN A 575 15.53 4.89 9.08
N GLY A 576 14.69 4.09 9.75
CA GLY A 576 14.09 2.90 9.17
C GLY A 576 15.13 1.85 8.75
N LYS A 577 16.25 1.69 9.49
CA LYS A 577 17.36 0.81 9.10
C LYS A 577 17.55 -0.33 10.09
N LEU A 578 17.83 -1.49 9.52
CA LEU A 578 18.20 -2.70 10.23
C LEU A 578 19.58 -3.16 9.78
N ASP A 579 20.46 -3.39 10.75
CA ASP A 579 21.77 -3.97 10.52
C ASP A 579 21.75 -5.44 10.95
N PHE A 580 22.17 -6.31 10.07
CA PHE A 580 22.28 -7.75 10.30
C PHE A 580 23.73 -8.18 10.34
N ALA A 581 24.01 -9.18 11.17
CA ALA A 581 25.27 -9.90 11.18
C ALA A 581 25.08 -11.30 10.60
N LEU A 582 26.09 -11.78 9.88
CA LEU A 582 26.09 -13.14 9.36
C LEU A 582 26.29 -14.15 10.50
N VAL A 583 25.50 -15.24 10.53
CA VAL A 583 25.72 -16.37 11.42
C VAL A 583 26.51 -17.43 10.66
N ASP A 584 27.76 -17.68 11.08
CA ASP A 584 28.77 -18.46 10.32
C ASP A 584 28.44 -19.96 10.10
N ASN A 585 27.38 -20.51 10.68
CA ASN A 585 27.11 -21.96 10.65
C ASN A 585 26.29 -22.45 9.44
N ALA A 586 25.98 -21.59 8.46
CA ALA A 586 25.00 -21.93 7.40
C ALA A 586 25.61 -22.40 6.05
N PHE A 587 26.94 -22.46 5.90
CA PHE A 587 27.57 -22.80 4.62
C PHE A 587 28.46 -24.07 4.63
N GLU A 588 28.36 -24.91 5.67
CA GLU A 588 28.95 -26.25 5.68
C GLU A 588 27.89 -27.33 5.39
N ARG A 589 27.20 -27.24 4.26
CA ARG A 589 26.49 -28.40 3.68
C ARG A 589 26.43 -28.33 2.16
#